data_0e4ced872c7900c725f47b072b62b125
#
_entry.id   0e4ced872c7900c725f47b072b62b125
#
_cell.length_a   1.000
_cell.length_b   1.000
_cell.length_c   1.000
_cell.angle_alpha   90.00
_cell.angle_beta   90.00
_cell.angle_gamma   90.00
#
_symmetry.space_group_name_H-M   'P 1'
#
loop_
_entity.id
_entity.type
_entity.pdbx_description
1 polymer ?
#
loop_
_entity_poly.entity_id
_entity_poly.type
_entity_poly.pdbx_seq_one_letter_code
_entity_poly.pdbx_strand_id
1 'polypeptide(L)'
;MKHDFNHKAETFDSPKNIFLAKLVCQAVEKQIDLLSDKEILDFGGGTGLLTLPLAKQAKSVTLVDISEKMLEQARLKAEQQDIKNIQFLEQDLLEKP
;
A
#
# COMPACT_ATOMS: atom_id res chain seq x y z
N MET A 1 -7.12 4.40 18.26
CA MET A 1 -6.64 4.74 16.90
C MET A 1 -6.36 3.50 16.09
N LYS A 2 -5.44 2.65 16.54
CA LYS A 2 -5.12 1.40 15.82
C LYS A 2 -6.35 0.50 15.67
N HIS A 3 -7.21 0.47 16.69
CA HIS A 3 -8.44 -0.31 16.67
C HIS A 3 -9.39 0.14 15.55
N ASP A 4 -9.53 1.46 15.36
CA ASP A 4 -10.39 2.01 14.31
C ASP A 4 -9.88 1.67 12.92
N PHE A 5 -8.57 1.71 12.72
CA PHE A 5 -7.96 1.33 11.44
C PHE A 5 -8.17 -0.15 11.13
N ASN A 6 -8.10 -1.01 12.14
CA ASN A 6 -8.36 -2.44 11.95
C ASN A 6 -9.81 -2.70 11.56
N HIS A 7 -10.75 -1.96 12.14
CA HIS A 7 -12.16 -2.06 11.78
C HIS A 7 -12.38 -1.61 10.32
N LYS A 8 -11.74 -0.51 9.91
CA LYS A 8 -11.86 0.01 8.55
C LYS A 8 -11.28 -0.91 7.50
N ALA A 9 -10.37 -1.81 7.86
CA ALA A 9 -9.76 -2.72 6.90
C ALA A 9 -10.79 -3.60 6.19
N GLU A 10 -11.88 -3.93 6.86
CA GLU A 10 -12.94 -4.79 6.31
C GLU A 10 -13.71 -4.10 5.17
N THR A 11 -13.80 -2.77 5.19
CA THR A 11 -14.58 -2.00 4.21
C THR A 11 -13.71 -1.06 3.39
N PHE A 12 -12.39 -1.09 3.58
CA PHE A 12 -11.48 -0.17 2.90
C PHE A 12 -11.50 -0.35 1.38
N ASP A 13 -11.59 -1.59 0.91
CA ASP A 13 -11.55 -1.91 -0.52
C ASP A 13 -12.91 -1.81 -1.19
N SER A 14 -13.62 -0.71 -0.96
CA SER A 14 -14.87 -0.43 -1.66
C SER A 14 -14.60 -0.14 -3.14
N PRO A 15 -15.59 -0.31 -4.04
CA PRO A 15 -15.41 0.06 -5.45
C PRO A 15 -14.94 1.49 -5.64
N LYS A 16 -15.45 2.42 -4.81
CA LYS A 16 -15.03 3.81 -4.86
C LYS A 16 -13.54 3.96 -4.53
N ASN A 17 -13.07 3.32 -3.46
CA ASN A 17 -11.66 3.41 -3.06
C ASN A 17 -10.75 2.75 -4.09
N ILE A 18 -11.16 1.63 -4.65
CA ILE A 18 -10.40 0.97 -5.70
C ILE A 18 -10.26 1.88 -6.92
N PHE A 19 -11.35 2.53 -7.33
CA PHE A 19 -11.33 3.45 -8.45
C PHE A 19 -10.42 4.65 -8.19
N LEU A 20 -10.52 5.25 -6.99
CA LEU A 20 -9.68 6.39 -6.61
C LEU A 20 -8.19 6.00 -6.59
N ALA A 21 -7.87 4.82 -6.07
CA ALA A 21 -6.49 4.33 -6.05
C ALA A 21 -5.92 4.19 -7.47
N LYS A 22 -6.73 3.71 -8.42
CA LYS A 22 -6.31 3.61 -9.81
C LYS A 22 -6.02 4.97 -10.42
N LEU A 23 -6.86 5.97 -10.13
CA LEU A 23 -6.64 7.33 -10.63
C LEU A 23 -5.37 7.95 -10.06
N VAL A 24 -5.14 7.76 -8.76
CA VAL A 24 -3.91 8.26 -8.12
C VAL A 24 -2.68 7.59 -8.71
N CYS A 25 -2.74 6.27 -8.89
CA CYS A 25 -1.63 5.51 -9.46
C CYS A 25 -1.29 6.01 -10.87
N GLN A 26 -2.30 6.23 -11.70
CA GLN A 26 -2.11 6.75 -13.05
C GLN A 26 -1.48 8.15 -13.04
N ALA A 27 -1.91 9.00 -12.10
CA ALA A 27 -1.34 10.34 -11.97
C ALA A 27 0.14 10.29 -11.56
N VAL A 28 0.49 9.40 -10.63
CA VAL A 28 1.89 9.21 -10.20
C VAL A 28 2.73 8.70 -11.37
N GLU A 29 2.23 7.73 -12.12
CA GLU A 29 2.94 7.17 -13.27
C GLU A 29 3.28 8.23 -14.33
N LYS A 30 2.40 9.20 -14.51
CA LYS A 30 2.64 10.29 -15.47
C LYS A 30 3.73 11.24 -15.00
N GLN A 31 3.95 11.35 -13.68
CA GLN A 31 4.95 12.25 -13.11
C GLN A 31 6.33 11.61 -12.97
N ILE A 32 6.39 10.28 -12.97
CA ILE A 32 7.64 9.56 -12.74
C ILE A 32 7.94 8.71 -14.00
N ASP A 33 8.95 9.13 -14.76
CA ASP A 33 9.27 8.50 -16.04
C ASP A 33 9.82 7.08 -15.89
N LEU A 34 10.57 6.80 -14.82
CA LEU A 34 11.21 5.49 -14.64
C LEU A 34 10.94 4.94 -13.24
N LEU A 35 9.76 4.36 -13.04
CA LEU A 35 9.41 3.72 -11.78
C LEU A 35 10.27 2.49 -11.49
N SER A 36 10.76 1.82 -12.53
CA SER A 36 11.56 0.60 -12.35
C SER A 36 12.85 0.81 -11.58
N ASP A 37 13.34 2.05 -11.52
CA ASP A 37 14.55 2.39 -10.77
C ASP A 37 14.26 2.92 -9.37
N LYS A 38 13.00 3.05 -9.01
CA LYS A 38 12.60 3.72 -7.77
C LYS A 38 12.34 2.74 -6.64
N GLU A 39 12.82 3.11 -5.47
CA GLU A 39 12.44 2.48 -4.21
C GLU A 39 11.42 3.40 -3.56
N ILE A 40 10.21 2.89 -3.33
CA ILE A 40 9.07 3.69 -2.89
C ILE A 40 8.73 3.35 -1.45
N LEU A 41 8.43 4.38 -0.68
CA LEU A 41 7.97 4.24 0.69
C LEU A 41 6.52 4.74 0.73
N ASP A 42 5.59 3.86 1.10
CA ASP A 42 4.17 4.17 1.13
C ASP A 42 3.70 4.20 2.58
N PHE A 43 3.55 5.39 3.13
CA PHE A 43 3.08 5.58 4.50
C PHE A 43 1.57 5.58 4.55
N GLY A 44 1.01 4.74 5.43
CA GLY A 44 -0.43 4.62 5.54
C GLY A 44 -1.05 3.95 4.33
N GLY A 45 -0.34 3.03 3.70
CA GLY A 45 -0.78 2.37 2.47
C GLY A 45 -1.95 1.41 2.65
N GLY A 46 -2.30 1.08 3.90
CA GLY A 46 -3.48 0.29 4.21
C GLY A 46 -3.47 -1.09 3.59
N THR A 47 -4.52 -1.40 2.84
CA THR A 47 -4.68 -2.72 2.20
C THR A 47 -3.89 -2.87 0.91
N GLY A 48 -3.11 -1.86 0.54
CA GLY A 48 -2.25 -1.94 -0.64
C GLY A 48 -2.93 -1.58 -1.96
N LEU A 49 -4.08 -0.92 -1.94
CA LEU A 49 -4.78 -0.56 -3.18
C LEU A 49 -3.89 0.25 -4.13
N LEU A 50 -3.08 1.16 -3.60
CA LEU A 50 -2.13 1.94 -4.39
C LEU A 50 -0.77 1.24 -4.44
N THR A 51 -0.33 0.68 -3.32
CA THR A 51 0.98 0.07 -3.18
C THR A 51 1.23 -1.06 -4.15
N LEU A 52 0.25 -1.97 -4.31
CA LEU A 52 0.42 -3.15 -5.15
C LEU A 52 0.60 -2.80 -6.62
N PRO A 53 -0.23 -1.92 -7.21
CA PRO A 53 0.00 -1.49 -8.59
C PRO A 53 1.35 -0.80 -8.79
N LEU A 54 1.78 0.02 -7.83
CA LEU A 54 3.08 0.68 -7.89
C LEU A 54 4.23 -0.32 -7.81
N ALA A 55 4.10 -1.35 -6.97
CA ALA A 55 5.13 -2.37 -6.82
C ALA A 55 5.39 -3.12 -8.12
N LYS A 56 4.37 -3.30 -8.94
CA LYS A 56 4.52 -3.97 -10.23
C LYS A 56 5.43 -3.19 -11.18
N GLN A 57 5.61 -1.91 -10.95
CA GLN A 57 6.39 -1.03 -11.81
C GLN A 57 7.68 -0.54 -11.17
N ALA A 58 7.73 -0.52 -9.83
CA ALA A 58 8.88 0.01 -9.10
C ALA A 58 9.94 -1.07 -8.86
N LYS A 59 11.14 -0.64 -8.48
CA LYS A 59 12.19 -1.56 -8.05
C LYS A 59 11.78 -2.28 -6.77
N SER A 60 11.30 -1.53 -5.80
CA SER A 60 10.79 -2.08 -4.55
C SER A 60 9.86 -1.09 -3.87
N VAL A 61 8.97 -1.59 -3.03
CA VAL A 61 8.07 -0.76 -2.24
C VAL A 61 8.08 -1.24 -0.80
N THR A 62 8.10 -0.31 0.14
CA THR A 62 7.88 -0.59 1.56
C THR A 62 6.56 0.04 1.96
N LEU A 63 5.62 -0.79 2.38
CA LEU A 63 4.31 -0.35 2.86
C LEU A 63 4.34 -0.26 4.37
N VAL A 64 4.14 0.92 4.90
CA VAL A 64 4.12 1.19 6.34
C VAL A 64 2.71 1.54 6.77
N ASP A 65 2.20 0.86 7.77
CA ASP A 65 0.88 1.16 8.32
C ASP A 65 0.83 0.81 9.80
N ILE A 66 -0.10 1.41 10.51
CA ILE A 66 -0.33 1.14 11.93
C ILE A 66 -1.24 -0.08 12.12
N SER A 67 -2.04 -0.45 11.12
CA SER A 67 -3.03 -1.50 11.22
C SER A 67 -2.49 -2.84 10.74
N GLU A 68 -2.39 -3.79 11.67
CA GLU A 68 -1.98 -5.16 11.33
C GLU A 68 -2.93 -5.83 10.34
N LYS A 69 -4.23 -5.58 10.49
CA LYS A 69 -5.23 -6.19 9.61
C LYS A 69 -5.13 -5.66 8.18
N MET A 70 -4.85 -4.37 8.02
CA MET A 70 -4.64 -3.81 6.69
C MET A 70 -3.40 -4.36 6.04
N LEU A 71 -2.30 -4.47 6.78
CA LEU A 71 -1.06 -5.05 6.28
C LEU A 71 -1.25 -6.53 5.92
N GLU A 72 -2.03 -7.27 6.73
CA GLU A 72 -2.32 -8.66 6.43
C GLU A 72 -3.08 -8.80 5.12
N GLN A 73 -4.08 -7.95 4.89
CA GLN A 73 -4.82 -7.97 3.62
C GLN A 73 -3.93 -7.63 2.44
N ALA A 74 -3.04 -6.64 2.61
CA ALA A 74 -2.09 -6.27 1.57
C ALA A 74 -1.13 -7.42 1.27
N ARG A 75 -0.67 -8.11 2.30
CA ARG A 75 0.22 -9.26 2.16
C ARG A 75 -0.44 -10.40 1.39
N LEU A 76 -1.70 -10.70 1.71
CA LEU A 76 -2.48 -11.73 1.01
C LEU A 76 -2.66 -11.39 -0.47
N LYS A 77 -2.97 -10.12 -0.76
CA LYS A 77 -3.11 -9.67 -2.15
C LYS A 77 -1.81 -9.80 -2.91
N ALA A 78 -0.70 -9.44 -2.28
CA ALA A 78 0.62 -9.55 -2.90
C ALA A 78 0.93 -11.00 -3.25
N GLU A 79 0.62 -11.92 -2.34
CA GLU A 79 0.81 -13.35 -2.59
C GLU A 79 -0.05 -13.83 -3.75
N GLN A 80 -1.32 -13.43 -3.78
CA GLN A 80 -2.25 -13.80 -4.84
C GLN A 80 -1.79 -13.29 -6.21
N GLN A 81 -1.12 -12.16 -6.25
CA GLN A 81 -0.64 -11.54 -7.48
C GLN A 81 0.84 -11.83 -7.76
N ASP A 82 1.47 -12.64 -6.92
CA ASP A 82 2.89 -13.01 -7.04
C ASP A 82 3.82 -11.79 -7.06
N ILE A 83 3.51 -10.79 -6.24
CA ILE A 83 4.32 -9.59 -6.09
C ILE A 83 5.31 -9.81 -4.94
N LYS A 84 6.60 -9.80 -5.24
CA LYS A 84 7.64 -10.16 -4.27
C LYS A 84 8.53 -9.00 -3.84
N ASN A 85 8.40 -7.84 -4.46
CA ASN A 85 9.25 -6.68 -4.18
C ASN A 85 8.59 -5.68 -3.23
N ILE A 86 7.75 -6.17 -2.33
CA ILE A 86 7.12 -5.37 -1.28
C ILE A 86 7.60 -5.84 0.08
N GLN A 87 7.91 -4.88 0.95
CA GLN A 87 8.12 -5.11 2.36
C GLN A 87 6.98 -4.47 3.14
N PHE A 88 6.60 -5.11 4.25
CA PHE A 88 5.48 -4.65 5.08
C PHE A 88 6.03 -4.32 6.46
N LEU A 89 5.70 -3.13 6.95
CA LEU A 89 6.17 -2.66 8.24
C LEU A 89 5.01 -2.09 9.05
N GLU A 90 4.70 -2.72 10.18
CA GLU A 90 3.74 -2.19 11.12
C GLU A 90 4.44 -1.20 12.03
N GLN A 91 4.03 0.06 11.94
CA GLN A 91 4.64 1.11 12.76
C GLN A 91 3.67 2.27 12.93
N ASP A 92 3.59 2.78 14.15
CA ASP A 92 2.91 4.03 14.44
C ASP A 92 3.92 5.15 14.28
N LEU A 93 3.74 5.96 13.24
CA LEU A 93 4.66 7.04 12.92
C LEU A 93 4.63 8.17 13.96
N LEU A 94 3.62 8.19 14.82
CA LEU A 94 3.50 9.19 15.88
C LEU A 94 4.18 8.74 17.18
N GLU A 95 4.56 7.49 17.29
CA GLU A 95 5.30 7.01 18.44
C GLU A 95 6.76 7.42 18.34
N LYS A 96 7.30 7.86 19.47
CA LYS A 96 8.73 8.15 19.54
C LYS A 96 9.49 6.83 19.65
N PRO A 97 10.60 6.70 18.96
CA PRO A 97 11.43 5.52 19.07
C PRO A 97 12.00 5.34 20.47
#